data_265b4c61f8dfaaf81de75894c1ef4891
#
_entry.id   265b4c61f8dfaaf81de75894c1ef4891
#
_cell.length_a   1.000
_cell.length_b   1.000
_cell.length_c   1.000
_cell.angle_alpha   90.00
_cell.angle_beta   90.00
_cell.angle_gamma   90.00
#
_symmetry.space_group_name_H-M   'P 1'
#
loop_
_entity.id
_entity.type
_entity.pdbx_description
1 polymer ?
#
loop_
_entity_poly.entity_id
_entity_poly.type
_entity_poly.pdbx_seq_one_letter_code
_entity_poly.pdbx_strand_id
1 'polypeptide(L)'
;MKILVFGATGRTGRHLVSQAAAIGWSVHAAGRNGERLQDLGDAAAISIVDLADADQVADVVTRVAPDAIIATVGGALPDGQLVDEFGNNAISDAAVIGGVRRLVQISSLACGDSRPFASERIIAAIGPVLEAKTRAEDHLRRLDLDWTIIRPGGLTDGEATGAGALYDDPRVHGWIARIDLAALVLRSVAAAATHRLTLSAVNRTTLPAEPSDLREFALPPSA
;
A
#
# COMPACT_ATOMS: atom_id res chain seq x y z
N MET A 1 7.27 -4.91 16.57
CA MET A 1 7.72 -4.45 15.24
C MET A 1 7.54 -2.94 15.18
N LYS A 2 8.51 -2.20 14.63
CA LYS A 2 8.42 -0.77 14.34
C LYS A 2 8.15 -0.58 12.84
N ILE A 3 7.07 0.09 12.48
CA ILE A 3 6.73 0.36 11.08
C ILE A 3 6.71 1.86 10.78
N LEU A 4 7.08 2.21 9.55
CA LEU A 4 6.95 3.56 9.01
C LEU A 4 5.85 3.56 7.94
N VAL A 5 4.82 4.38 8.13
CA VAL A 5 3.66 4.45 7.22
C VAL A 5 3.67 5.79 6.49
N PHE A 6 3.98 5.78 5.20
CA PHE A 6 3.78 6.92 4.31
C PHE A 6 2.34 6.97 3.82
N GLY A 7 1.74 8.17 3.82
CA GLY A 7 0.32 8.34 3.54
C GLY A 7 -0.59 8.03 4.73
N ALA A 8 -0.07 8.06 5.95
CA ALA A 8 -0.76 7.72 7.20
C ALA A 8 -2.06 8.51 7.43
N THR A 9 -2.15 9.76 6.97
CA THR A 9 -3.34 10.61 7.13
C THR A 9 -4.44 10.35 6.09
N GLY A 10 -4.17 9.48 5.11
CA GLY A 10 -5.15 9.03 4.12
C GLY A 10 -6.22 8.11 4.72
N ARG A 11 -7.31 7.86 3.98
CA ARG A 11 -8.40 7.00 4.46
C ARG A 11 -7.94 5.56 4.81
N THR A 12 -7.12 4.95 3.98
CA THR A 12 -6.51 3.63 4.29
C THR A 12 -5.42 3.75 5.35
N GLY A 13 -4.60 4.81 5.28
CA GLY A 13 -3.50 5.05 6.21
C GLY A 13 -3.95 5.13 7.68
N ARG A 14 -5.08 5.78 7.96
CA ARG A 14 -5.65 5.86 9.32
C ARG A 14 -6.00 4.47 9.88
N HIS A 15 -6.59 3.59 9.06
CA HIS A 15 -6.86 2.21 9.47
C HIS A 15 -5.57 1.41 9.71
N LEU A 16 -4.53 1.63 8.88
CA LEU A 16 -3.21 0.99 9.09
C LEU A 16 -2.60 1.42 10.44
N VAL A 17 -2.61 2.72 10.75
CA VAL A 17 -2.07 3.25 12.01
C VAL A 17 -2.81 2.65 13.20
N SER A 18 -4.13 2.74 13.21
CA SER A 18 -4.95 2.28 14.34
C SER A 18 -4.85 0.77 14.55
N GLN A 19 -4.96 -0.03 13.49
CA GLN A 19 -4.87 -1.49 13.60
C GLN A 19 -3.47 -1.98 13.98
N ALA A 20 -2.40 -1.34 13.46
CA ALA A 20 -1.04 -1.69 13.82
C ALA A 20 -0.75 -1.39 15.30
N ALA A 21 -1.21 -0.24 15.81
CA ALA A 21 -1.10 0.09 17.22
C ALA A 21 -1.88 -0.91 18.10
N ALA A 22 -3.10 -1.28 17.67
CA ALA A 22 -3.94 -2.25 18.40
C ALA A 22 -3.30 -3.64 18.56
N ILE A 23 -2.45 -4.05 17.61
CA ILE A 23 -1.67 -5.30 17.71
C ILE A 23 -0.28 -5.10 18.34
N GLY A 24 -0.02 -3.93 18.98
CA GLY A 24 1.20 -3.65 19.73
C GLY A 24 2.40 -3.27 18.86
N TRP A 25 2.22 -2.86 17.61
CA TRP A 25 3.32 -2.35 16.79
C TRP A 25 3.58 -0.87 17.09
N SER A 26 4.84 -0.47 17.05
CA SER A 26 5.22 0.94 17.15
C SER A 26 5.08 1.59 15.77
N VAL A 27 4.13 2.50 15.62
CA VAL A 27 3.82 3.13 14.33
C VAL A 27 4.44 4.53 14.27
N HIS A 28 5.31 4.74 13.28
CA HIS A 28 5.78 6.06 12.89
C HIS A 28 4.97 6.52 11.67
N ALA A 29 4.19 7.58 11.82
CA ALA A 29 3.35 8.11 10.75
C ALA A 29 4.06 9.23 9.99
N ALA A 30 4.10 9.15 8.65
CA ALA A 30 4.71 10.14 7.78
C ALA A 30 3.71 10.76 6.79
N GLY A 31 3.81 12.06 6.58
CA GLY A 31 2.94 12.79 5.65
C GLY A 31 3.23 14.29 5.61
N ARG A 32 2.54 15.03 4.72
CA ARG A 32 2.79 16.47 4.49
C ARG A 32 2.14 17.41 5.52
N ASN A 33 1.02 17.02 6.10
CA ASN A 33 0.24 17.90 6.98
C ASN A 33 0.43 17.50 8.44
N GLY A 34 1.14 18.34 9.20
CA GLY A 34 1.46 18.09 10.61
C GLY A 34 0.23 18.01 11.52
N GLU A 35 -0.78 18.86 11.33
CA GLU A 35 -2.01 18.84 12.13
C GLU A 35 -2.74 17.51 11.95
N ARG A 36 -2.93 17.05 10.69
CA ARG A 36 -3.56 15.76 10.40
C ARG A 36 -2.76 14.56 10.90
N LEU A 37 -1.44 14.69 11.03
CA LEU A 37 -0.59 13.66 11.64
C LEU A 37 -0.77 13.64 13.16
N GLN A 38 -0.88 14.80 13.82
CA GLN A 38 -1.13 14.89 15.26
C GLN A 38 -2.50 14.32 15.64
N ASP A 39 -3.50 14.41 14.73
CA ASP A 39 -4.82 13.78 14.90
C ASP A 39 -4.80 12.24 14.85
N LEU A 40 -3.65 11.63 14.55
CA LEU A 40 -3.48 10.18 14.58
C LEU A 40 -3.04 9.74 15.99
N GLY A 41 -3.96 9.73 16.95
CA GLY A 41 -3.70 9.44 18.36
C GLY A 41 -2.99 8.10 18.63
N ASP A 42 -3.09 7.15 17.70
CA ASP A 42 -2.47 5.83 17.80
C ASP A 42 -1.02 5.78 17.26
N ALA A 43 -0.51 6.86 16.65
CA ALA A 43 0.87 6.92 16.18
C ALA A 43 1.83 7.18 17.34
N ALA A 44 2.86 6.34 17.49
CA ALA A 44 3.91 6.51 18.50
C ALA A 44 4.82 7.71 18.20
N ALA A 45 4.99 8.07 16.92
CA ALA A 45 5.74 9.22 16.45
C ALA A 45 5.26 9.67 15.07
N ILE A 46 5.58 10.92 14.71
CA ILE A 46 5.23 11.51 13.42
C ILE A 46 6.45 12.14 12.74
N SER A 47 6.42 12.20 11.40
CA SER A 47 7.34 13.01 10.60
C SER A 47 6.58 13.78 9.54
N ILE A 48 6.84 15.08 9.47
CA ILE A 48 6.38 15.89 8.33
C ILE A 48 7.40 15.71 7.22
N VAL A 49 6.96 15.26 6.05
CA VAL A 49 7.82 14.97 4.90
C VAL A 49 7.10 15.26 3.59
N ASP A 50 7.79 15.93 2.67
CA ASP A 50 7.34 16.07 1.29
C ASP A 50 7.96 14.97 0.43
N LEU A 51 7.10 14.20 -0.25
CA LEU A 51 7.55 13.13 -1.14
C LEU A 51 8.21 13.63 -2.43
N ALA A 52 8.06 14.92 -2.76
CA ALA A 52 8.78 15.55 -3.85
C ALA A 52 10.26 15.84 -3.50
N ASP A 53 10.61 15.79 -2.23
CA ASP A 53 11.96 15.95 -1.73
C ASP A 53 12.53 14.58 -1.31
N ALA A 54 13.28 13.95 -2.22
CA ALA A 54 13.82 12.61 -2.01
C ALA A 54 14.81 12.56 -0.83
N ASP A 55 15.54 13.64 -0.56
CA ASP A 55 16.49 13.71 0.56
C ASP A 55 15.73 13.70 1.89
N GLN A 56 14.63 14.46 2.01
CA GLN A 56 13.77 14.39 3.21
C GLN A 56 13.20 12.97 3.43
N VAL A 57 12.81 12.28 2.36
CA VAL A 57 12.29 10.91 2.47
C VAL A 57 13.40 9.97 2.97
N ALA A 58 14.60 10.05 2.41
CA ALA A 58 15.76 9.25 2.83
C ALA A 58 16.17 9.54 4.29
N ASP A 59 16.19 10.81 4.70
CA ASP A 59 16.48 11.23 6.06
C ASP A 59 15.46 10.66 7.07
N VAL A 60 14.17 10.68 6.73
CA VAL A 60 13.12 10.12 7.60
C VAL A 60 13.30 8.61 7.74
N VAL A 61 13.52 7.88 6.66
CA VAL A 61 13.72 6.41 6.70
C VAL A 61 14.96 6.07 7.53
N THR A 62 16.08 6.74 7.29
CA THR A 62 17.34 6.48 7.99
C THR A 62 17.24 6.80 9.50
N ARG A 63 16.61 7.93 9.86
CA ARG A 63 16.44 8.34 11.25
C ARG A 63 15.47 7.44 12.01
N VAL A 64 14.38 7.04 11.37
CA VAL A 64 13.38 6.16 11.97
C VAL A 64 13.91 4.74 12.09
N ALA A 65 14.70 4.27 11.13
CA ALA A 65 15.19 2.90 11.05
C ALA A 65 14.08 1.87 11.37
N PRO A 66 13.01 1.80 10.57
CA PRO A 66 11.89 0.89 10.83
C PRO A 66 12.24 -0.55 10.42
N ASP A 67 11.54 -1.52 11.01
CA ASP A 67 11.62 -2.93 10.56
C ASP A 67 10.94 -3.12 9.20
N ALA A 68 9.91 -2.30 8.91
CA ALA A 68 9.19 -2.33 7.63
C ALA A 68 8.59 -0.98 7.27
N ILE A 69 8.43 -0.74 5.96
CA ILE A 69 7.77 0.44 5.40
C ILE A 69 6.45 0.03 4.74
N ILE A 70 5.41 0.84 4.93
CA ILE A 70 4.15 0.74 4.19
C ILE A 70 3.96 2.04 3.40
N ALA A 71 3.85 1.91 2.07
CA ALA A 71 3.57 3.02 1.16
C ALA A 71 2.10 2.98 0.71
N THR A 72 1.28 3.92 1.23
CA THR A 72 -0.13 4.10 0.83
C THR A 72 -0.35 5.52 0.31
N VAL A 73 0.51 5.92 -0.61
CA VAL A 73 0.55 7.27 -1.18
C VAL A 73 -0.07 7.30 -2.57
N GLY A 74 -0.61 8.46 -2.93
CA GLY A 74 -1.19 8.71 -4.23
C GLY A 74 -1.83 10.09 -4.29
N GLY A 75 -2.27 10.47 -5.49
CA GLY A 75 -2.84 11.77 -5.78
C GLY A 75 -1.92 12.63 -6.63
N ALA A 76 -2.34 13.87 -6.90
CA ALA A 76 -1.59 14.81 -7.72
C ALA A 76 -1.10 16.00 -6.90
N LEU A 77 0.03 16.56 -7.30
CA LEU A 77 0.49 17.88 -6.89
C LEU A 77 -0.28 18.97 -7.67
N PRO A 78 -0.20 20.24 -7.25
CA PRO A 78 -0.85 21.36 -7.96
C PRO A 78 -0.42 21.53 -9.42
N ASP A 79 0.80 21.09 -9.77
CA ASP A 79 1.34 21.09 -11.14
C ASP A 79 0.89 19.89 -11.98
N GLY A 80 0.08 18.99 -11.42
CA GLY A 80 -0.42 17.78 -12.08
C GLY A 80 0.49 16.57 -12.00
N GLN A 81 1.68 16.66 -11.41
CA GLN A 81 2.51 15.48 -11.17
C GLN A 81 1.84 14.48 -10.25
N LEU A 82 1.90 13.20 -10.60
CA LEU A 82 1.27 12.13 -9.84
C LEU A 82 2.24 11.57 -8.77
N VAL A 83 1.85 11.78 -7.51
CA VAL A 83 2.57 11.21 -6.34
C VAL A 83 2.65 9.68 -6.43
N ASP A 84 1.72 9.08 -7.16
CA ASP A 84 1.65 7.63 -7.39
C ASP A 84 2.92 7.03 -8.00
N GLU A 85 3.68 7.80 -8.77
CA GLU A 85 4.98 7.39 -9.32
C GLU A 85 6.14 7.90 -8.48
N PHE A 86 6.41 9.21 -8.53
CA PHE A 86 7.63 9.75 -7.94
C PHE A 86 7.71 9.55 -6.43
N GLY A 87 6.56 9.65 -5.73
CA GLY A 87 6.50 9.48 -4.28
C GLY A 87 6.77 8.03 -3.86
N ASN A 88 6.22 7.04 -4.59
CA ASN A 88 6.52 5.64 -4.33
C ASN A 88 7.97 5.29 -4.69
N ASN A 89 8.52 5.87 -5.77
CA ASN A 89 9.93 5.68 -6.13
C ASN A 89 10.85 6.23 -5.04
N ALA A 90 10.62 7.47 -4.57
CA ALA A 90 11.39 8.07 -3.49
C ALA A 90 11.36 7.22 -2.20
N ILE A 91 10.20 6.66 -1.84
CA ILE A 91 10.06 5.77 -0.67
C ILE A 91 10.86 4.47 -0.89
N SER A 92 10.80 3.89 -2.08
CA SER A 92 11.51 2.65 -2.39
C SER A 92 13.02 2.83 -2.40
N ASP A 93 13.50 3.93 -2.97
CA ASP A 93 14.93 4.28 -2.98
C ASP A 93 15.43 4.60 -1.56
N ALA A 94 14.63 5.32 -0.77
CA ALA A 94 14.93 5.60 0.63
C ALA A 94 15.00 4.32 1.48
N ALA A 95 14.20 3.30 1.17
CA ALA A 95 14.29 2.00 1.84
C ALA A 95 15.66 1.34 1.59
N VAL A 96 16.15 1.40 0.34
CA VAL A 96 17.49 0.88 -0.02
C VAL A 96 18.58 1.67 0.71
N ILE A 97 18.52 3.02 0.66
CA ILE A 97 19.50 3.91 1.32
C ILE A 97 19.54 3.67 2.83
N GLY A 98 18.38 3.55 3.47
CA GLY A 98 18.26 3.32 4.91
C GLY A 98 18.45 1.85 5.36
N GLY A 99 18.72 0.92 4.43
CA GLY A 99 18.91 -0.49 4.73
C GLY A 99 17.65 -1.22 5.19
N VAL A 100 16.47 -0.67 4.92
CA VAL A 100 15.18 -1.28 5.28
C VAL A 100 14.74 -2.22 4.17
N ARG A 101 14.81 -3.51 4.43
CA ARG A 101 14.51 -4.51 3.38
C ARG A 101 13.03 -4.71 3.13
N ARG A 102 12.17 -4.61 4.17
CA ARG A 102 10.74 -4.90 4.05
C ARG A 102 9.94 -3.68 3.62
N LEU A 103 9.30 -3.75 2.44
CA LEU A 103 8.42 -2.71 1.93
C LEU A 103 7.13 -3.29 1.37
N VAL A 104 5.98 -2.77 1.80
CA VAL A 104 4.66 -3.08 1.22
C VAL A 104 4.11 -1.84 0.55
N GLN A 105 3.92 -1.91 -0.77
CA GLN A 105 3.35 -0.82 -1.58
C GLN A 105 1.89 -1.11 -1.91
N ILE A 106 0.99 -0.16 -1.64
CA ILE A 106 -0.40 -0.23 -2.06
C ILE A 106 -0.54 0.42 -3.44
N SER A 107 -0.85 -0.41 -4.43
CA SER A 107 -1.07 -0.05 -5.82
C SER A 107 -2.57 -0.05 -6.16
N SER A 108 -2.97 -0.63 -7.28
CA SER A 108 -4.37 -0.76 -7.71
C SER A 108 -4.54 -1.97 -8.64
N LEU A 109 -5.69 -2.61 -8.63
CA LEU A 109 -6.12 -3.41 -9.79
C LEU A 109 -6.09 -2.53 -11.05
N ALA A 110 -6.00 -3.16 -12.20
CA ALA A 110 -5.78 -2.52 -13.50
C ALA A 110 -4.38 -1.89 -13.71
N CYS A 111 -3.40 -2.16 -12.83
CA CYS A 111 -1.99 -1.87 -13.06
C CYS A 111 -1.28 -3.08 -13.67
N GLY A 112 -0.21 -2.83 -14.42
CA GLY A 112 0.66 -3.87 -14.99
C GLY A 112 -0.12 -4.95 -15.75
N ASP A 113 0.11 -6.19 -15.39
CA ASP A 113 -0.49 -7.39 -15.99
C ASP A 113 -2.00 -7.55 -15.69
N SER A 114 -2.57 -6.83 -14.73
CA SER A 114 -4.01 -6.79 -14.52
C SER A 114 -4.75 -5.78 -15.43
N ARG A 115 -4.02 -4.92 -16.16
CA ARG A 115 -4.62 -3.93 -17.06
C ARG A 115 -5.51 -4.53 -18.16
N PRO A 116 -5.16 -5.66 -18.82
CA PRO A 116 -6.02 -6.27 -19.85
C PRO A 116 -7.41 -6.70 -19.35
N PHE A 117 -7.56 -6.88 -18.05
CA PHE A 117 -8.82 -7.29 -17.42
C PHE A 117 -9.65 -6.11 -16.88
N ALA A 118 -9.14 -4.88 -17.00
CA ALA A 118 -9.85 -3.68 -16.58
C ALA A 118 -10.92 -3.27 -17.58
N SER A 119 -12.05 -2.73 -17.08
CA SER A 119 -13.07 -2.17 -17.97
C SER A 119 -12.57 -0.87 -18.64
N GLU A 120 -13.02 -0.61 -19.87
CA GLU A 120 -12.72 0.65 -20.58
C GLU A 120 -13.12 1.88 -19.76
N ARG A 121 -14.22 1.78 -19.00
CA ARG A 121 -14.67 2.85 -18.12
C ARG A 121 -13.63 3.22 -17.04
N ILE A 122 -12.98 2.23 -16.42
CA ILE A 122 -11.93 2.45 -15.42
C ILE A 122 -10.70 3.05 -16.10
N ILE A 123 -10.29 2.52 -17.25
CA ILE A 123 -9.14 3.05 -18.00
C ILE A 123 -9.38 4.50 -18.41
N ALA A 124 -10.59 4.83 -18.90
CA ALA A 124 -10.92 6.20 -19.27
C ALA A 124 -10.93 7.17 -18.07
N ALA A 125 -11.37 6.70 -16.89
CA ALA A 125 -11.51 7.53 -15.71
C ALA A 125 -10.17 7.83 -15.00
N ILE A 126 -9.28 6.84 -14.88
CA ILE A 126 -8.06 6.93 -14.06
C ILE A 126 -6.81 6.36 -14.77
N GLY A 127 -6.83 6.20 -16.09
CA GLY A 127 -5.72 5.63 -16.86
C GLY A 127 -4.34 6.22 -16.51
N PRO A 128 -4.17 7.55 -16.49
CA PRO A 128 -2.88 8.16 -16.12
C PRO A 128 -2.38 7.76 -14.72
N VAL A 129 -3.29 7.65 -13.74
CA VAL A 129 -2.94 7.21 -12.38
C VAL A 129 -2.49 5.74 -12.38
N LEU A 130 -3.19 4.87 -13.13
CA LEU A 130 -2.84 3.46 -13.26
C LEU A 130 -1.47 3.28 -13.94
N GLU A 131 -1.14 4.12 -14.92
CA GLU A 131 0.17 4.12 -15.58
C GLU A 131 1.28 4.58 -14.63
N ALA A 132 1.05 5.64 -13.85
CA ALA A 132 1.99 6.10 -12.85
C ALA A 132 2.26 5.02 -11.79
N LYS A 133 1.20 4.37 -11.28
CA LYS A 133 1.34 3.23 -10.36
C LYS A 133 2.08 2.05 -10.99
N THR A 134 1.81 1.73 -12.26
CA THR A 134 2.52 0.66 -12.96
C THR A 134 4.02 0.95 -13.02
N ARG A 135 4.42 2.20 -13.34
CA ARG A 135 5.85 2.59 -13.36
C ARG A 135 6.49 2.51 -11.98
N ALA A 136 5.75 2.86 -10.91
CA ALA A 136 6.23 2.70 -9.54
C ALA A 136 6.39 1.22 -9.13
N GLU A 137 5.47 0.34 -9.53
CA GLU A 137 5.62 -1.10 -9.34
C GLU A 137 6.85 -1.65 -10.06
N ASP A 138 7.08 -1.22 -11.30
CA ASP A 138 8.23 -1.65 -12.11
C ASP A 138 9.55 -1.13 -11.54
N HIS A 139 9.55 0.07 -10.93
CA HIS A 139 10.70 0.58 -10.21
C HIS A 139 11.00 -0.29 -8.99
N LEU A 140 10.00 -0.53 -8.14
CA LEU A 140 10.15 -1.34 -6.93
C LEU A 140 10.65 -2.77 -7.22
N ARG A 141 10.14 -3.41 -8.29
CA ARG A 141 10.54 -4.78 -8.68
C ARG A 141 12.03 -4.91 -9.03
N ARG A 142 12.69 -3.82 -9.44
CA ARG A 142 14.13 -3.81 -9.79
C ARG A 142 15.03 -3.69 -8.57
N LEU A 143 14.49 -3.31 -7.41
CA LEU A 143 15.26 -3.12 -6.20
C LEU A 143 15.43 -4.44 -5.42
N ASP A 144 16.58 -4.60 -4.77
CA ASP A 144 16.83 -5.77 -3.90
C ASP A 144 16.18 -5.58 -2.53
N LEU A 145 14.85 -5.58 -2.52
CA LEU A 145 14.02 -5.49 -1.34
C LEU A 145 13.13 -6.73 -1.20
N ASP A 146 12.69 -6.99 0.02
CA ASP A 146 11.64 -7.96 0.33
C ASP A 146 10.27 -7.27 0.17
N TRP A 147 9.99 -6.83 -1.06
CA TRP A 147 8.80 -6.06 -1.38
C TRP A 147 7.55 -6.92 -1.50
N THR A 148 6.39 -6.31 -1.26
CA THR A 148 5.07 -6.83 -1.66
C THR A 148 4.29 -5.70 -2.29
N ILE A 149 3.68 -5.94 -3.45
CA ILE A 149 2.75 -5.02 -4.09
C ILE A 149 1.35 -5.55 -3.84
N ILE A 150 0.50 -4.75 -3.19
CA ILE A 150 -0.91 -5.08 -3.01
C ILE A 150 -1.74 -4.21 -3.93
N ARG A 151 -2.53 -4.82 -4.80
CA ARG A 151 -3.45 -4.18 -5.75
C ARG A 151 -4.88 -4.32 -5.24
N PRO A 152 -5.41 -3.36 -4.49
CA PRO A 152 -6.82 -3.40 -4.09
C PRO A 152 -7.76 -3.19 -5.27
N GLY A 153 -8.93 -3.80 -5.17
CA GLY A 153 -10.08 -3.48 -5.98
C GLY A 153 -10.69 -2.13 -5.66
N GLY A 154 -11.92 -1.88 -6.07
CA GLY A 154 -12.64 -0.67 -5.72
C GLY A 154 -12.71 -0.49 -4.20
N LEU A 155 -12.27 0.67 -3.70
CA LEU A 155 -12.19 0.94 -2.28
C LEU A 155 -13.50 1.52 -1.73
N THR A 156 -14.04 0.89 -0.70
CA THR A 156 -15.22 1.38 0.04
C THR A 156 -14.84 1.78 1.46
N ASP A 157 -15.66 2.66 2.05
CA ASP A 157 -15.64 2.94 3.49
C ASP A 157 -16.75 2.11 4.15
N GLY A 158 -16.61 1.79 5.43
CA GLY A 158 -17.58 1.01 6.19
C GLY A 158 -16.90 0.15 7.26
N GLU A 159 -17.70 -0.71 7.89
CA GLU A 159 -17.23 -1.62 8.91
C GLU A 159 -16.41 -2.78 8.32
N ALA A 160 -15.61 -3.41 9.18
CA ALA A 160 -14.86 -4.60 8.80
C ALA A 160 -15.81 -5.75 8.44
N THR A 161 -15.61 -6.33 7.28
CA THR A 161 -16.43 -7.46 6.82
C THR A 161 -15.82 -8.82 7.20
N GLY A 162 -14.51 -8.86 7.47
CA GLY A 162 -13.76 -10.09 7.67
C GLY A 162 -13.66 -10.97 6.40
N ALA A 163 -14.14 -10.48 5.27
CA ALA A 163 -14.16 -11.21 4.01
C ALA A 163 -13.07 -10.74 3.01
N GLY A 164 -12.16 -9.87 3.46
CA GLY A 164 -10.98 -9.49 2.67
C GLY A 164 -10.09 -10.69 2.37
N ALA A 165 -9.64 -10.80 1.12
CA ALA A 165 -8.81 -11.90 0.64
C ALA A 165 -7.76 -11.42 -0.36
N LEU A 166 -6.64 -12.12 -0.42
CA LEU A 166 -5.56 -11.91 -1.39
C LEU A 166 -5.57 -13.00 -2.45
N TYR A 167 -5.17 -12.65 -3.66
CA TYR A 167 -5.09 -13.56 -4.80
C TYR A 167 -3.80 -13.27 -5.59
N ASP A 168 -3.07 -14.30 -5.95
CA ASP A 168 -1.96 -14.22 -6.91
C ASP A 168 -2.49 -14.48 -8.32
N ASP A 169 -3.42 -13.60 -8.76
CA ASP A 169 -4.08 -13.69 -10.07
C ASP A 169 -4.46 -12.29 -10.58
N PRO A 170 -3.99 -11.90 -11.77
CA PRO A 170 -4.27 -10.59 -12.33
C PRO A 170 -5.72 -10.42 -12.85
N ARG A 171 -6.49 -11.53 -12.99
CA ARG A 171 -7.87 -11.55 -13.46
C ARG A 171 -8.89 -11.15 -12.38
N VAL A 172 -8.43 -11.00 -11.14
CA VAL A 172 -9.30 -10.67 -10.00
C VAL A 172 -9.93 -9.29 -10.16
N HIS A 173 -11.23 -9.22 -9.90
CA HIS A 173 -11.99 -7.98 -9.83
C HIS A 173 -12.87 -7.99 -8.58
N GLY A 174 -13.22 -6.82 -8.09
CA GLY A 174 -14.11 -6.68 -6.95
C GLY A 174 -13.88 -5.41 -6.17
N TRP A 175 -14.41 -5.37 -4.96
CA TRP A 175 -14.36 -4.25 -4.03
C TRP A 175 -13.77 -4.71 -2.70
N ILE A 176 -13.22 -3.79 -1.93
CA ILE A 176 -12.74 -4.05 -0.57
C ILE A 176 -12.94 -2.83 0.32
N ALA A 177 -13.37 -3.05 1.55
CA ALA A 177 -13.39 -2.00 2.56
C ALA A 177 -11.95 -1.64 2.95
N ARG A 178 -11.67 -0.33 3.14
CA ARG A 178 -10.32 0.13 3.53
C ARG A 178 -9.84 -0.45 4.85
N ILE A 179 -10.75 -0.73 5.75
CA ILE A 179 -10.46 -1.39 7.02
C ILE A 179 -10.00 -2.84 6.83
N ASP A 180 -10.63 -3.60 5.94
CA ASP A 180 -10.22 -4.98 5.61
C ASP A 180 -8.90 -4.98 4.82
N LEU A 181 -8.72 -4.02 3.90
CA LEU A 181 -7.45 -3.85 3.19
C LEU A 181 -6.30 -3.60 4.17
N ALA A 182 -6.49 -2.73 5.16
CA ALA A 182 -5.48 -2.45 6.16
C ALA A 182 -5.08 -3.72 6.93
N ALA A 183 -6.04 -4.55 7.32
CA ALA A 183 -5.77 -5.83 7.98
C ALA A 183 -4.94 -6.78 7.10
N LEU A 184 -5.26 -6.90 5.80
CA LEU A 184 -4.49 -7.71 4.86
C LEU A 184 -3.07 -7.17 4.67
N VAL A 185 -2.90 -5.85 4.57
CA VAL A 185 -1.58 -5.20 4.45
C VAL A 185 -0.72 -5.51 5.67
N LEU A 186 -1.22 -5.34 6.89
CA LEU A 186 -0.46 -5.62 8.11
C LEU A 186 -0.07 -7.10 8.23
N ARG A 187 -0.98 -8.02 7.91
CA ARG A 187 -0.66 -9.45 7.83
C ARG A 187 0.41 -9.75 6.78
N SER A 188 0.35 -9.06 5.63
CA SER A 188 1.35 -9.21 4.57
C SER A 188 2.72 -8.69 5.01
N VAL A 189 2.78 -7.58 5.78
CA VAL A 189 4.06 -7.08 6.34
C VAL A 189 4.77 -8.16 7.15
N ALA A 190 4.03 -8.89 7.99
CA ALA A 190 4.57 -9.93 8.86
C ALA A 190 4.88 -11.27 8.14
N ALA A 191 4.34 -11.48 6.93
CA ALA A 191 4.40 -12.77 6.25
C ALA A 191 5.52 -12.82 5.18
N ALA A 192 6.61 -13.54 5.45
CA ALA A 192 7.68 -13.74 4.46
C ALA A 192 7.18 -14.42 3.17
N ALA A 193 6.09 -15.19 3.23
CA ALA A 193 5.47 -15.81 2.07
C ALA A 193 4.96 -14.81 1.02
N THR A 194 4.83 -13.52 1.37
CA THR A 194 4.43 -12.45 0.45
C THR A 194 5.61 -11.71 -0.20
N HIS A 195 6.86 -12.05 0.17
CA HIS A 195 8.03 -11.38 -0.38
C HIS A 195 8.12 -11.56 -1.90
N ARG A 196 8.34 -10.47 -2.61
CA ARG A 196 8.46 -10.37 -4.06
C ARG A 196 7.21 -10.85 -4.82
N LEU A 197 6.04 -10.72 -4.18
CA LEU A 197 4.76 -11.00 -4.81
C LEU A 197 3.95 -9.73 -5.09
N THR A 198 3.16 -9.80 -6.18
CA THR A 198 2.12 -8.84 -6.50
C THR A 198 0.77 -9.53 -6.27
N LEU A 199 -0.01 -9.04 -5.31
CA LEU A 199 -1.25 -9.69 -4.87
C LEU A 199 -2.45 -8.77 -5.05
N SER A 200 -3.50 -9.29 -5.67
CA SER A 200 -4.81 -8.64 -5.78
C SER A 200 -5.55 -8.74 -4.44
N ALA A 201 -6.18 -7.64 -3.98
CA ALA A 201 -6.90 -7.60 -2.70
C ALA A 201 -8.36 -7.19 -2.92
N VAL A 202 -9.29 -8.08 -2.63
CA VAL A 202 -10.74 -7.84 -2.74
C VAL A 202 -11.50 -8.52 -1.59
N ASN A 203 -12.73 -8.13 -1.37
CA ASN A 203 -13.66 -8.90 -0.55
C ASN A 203 -14.16 -10.10 -1.39
N ARG A 204 -13.99 -11.33 -0.88
CA ARG A 204 -14.34 -12.56 -1.60
C ARG A 204 -15.80 -12.63 -2.02
N THR A 205 -16.71 -11.93 -1.33
CA THR A 205 -18.13 -11.88 -1.67
C THR A 205 -18.44 -10.95 -2.84
N THR A 206 -17.44 -10.16 -3.30
CA THR A 206 -17.59 -9.24 -4.44
C THR A 206 -16.93 -9.74 -5.71
N LEU A 207 -16.34 -10.93 -5.67
CA LEU A 207 -15.80 -11.58 -6.86
C LEU A 207 -16.90 -11.84 -7.88
N PRO A 208 -16.67 -11.62 -9.17
CA PRO A 208 -17.57 -12.07 -10.21
C PRO A 208 -17.64 -13.61 -10.26
N ALA A 209 -18.68 -14.15 -10.88
CA ALA A 209 -18.82 -15.59 -11.04
C ALA A 209 -17.71 -16.22 -11.93
N GLU A 210 -17.18 -15.44 -12.86
CA GLU A 210 -16.06 -15.83 -13.72
C GLU A 210 -14.89 -14.84 -13.59
N PRO A 211 -13.64 -15.34 -13.60
CA PRO A 211 -13.24 -16.75 -13.72
C PRO A 211 -13.53 -17.55 -12.43
N SER A 212 -13.99 -18.78 -12.57
CA SER A 212 -14.39 -19.65 -11.44
C SER A 212 -13.22 -20.41 -10.80
N ASP A 213 -12.02 -20.32 -11.37
CA ASP A 213 -10.81 -21.01 -10.95
C ASP A 213 -9.89 -20.17 -10.04
N LEU A 214 -10.35 -18.98 -9.61
CA LEU A 214 -9.60 -18.12 -8.71
C LEU A 214 -9.32 -18.81 -7.36
N ARG A 215 -8.07 -18.74 -6.92
CA ARG A 215 -7.66 -19.31 -5.63
C ARG A 215 -7.15 -18.23 -4.70
N GLU A 216 -7.66 -18.22 -3.48
CA GLU A 216 -7.19 -17.32 -2.43
C GLU A 216 -5.74 -17.65 -2.06
N PHE A 217 -4.90 -16.61 -1.97
CA PHE A 217 -3.56 -16.71 -1.43
C PHE A 217 -3.64 -16.81 0.10
N ALA A 218 -3.24 -17.96 0.63
CA ALA A 218 -3.32 -18.23 2.06
C ALA A 218 -2.20 -17.49 2.81
N LEU A 219 -2.56 -16.40 3.50
CA LEU A 219 -1.66 -15.81 4.49
C LEU A 219 -1.53 -16.74 5.70
N PRO A 220 -0.31 -16.93 6.24
CA PRO A 220 -0.14 -17.68 7.49
C PRO A 220 -0.99 -17.06 8.61
N PRO A 221 -1.38 -17.84 9.63
CA PRO A 221 -2.05 -17.31 10.82
C PRO A 221 -1.25 -16.16 11.41
N SER A 222 -1.92 -15.16 11.94
CA SER A 222 -1.26 -14.09 12.71
C SER A 222 -0.58 -14.72 13.93
N ALA A 223 0.70 -14.45 14.11
CA ALA A 223 1.45 -14.88 15.28
C ALA A 223 0.96 -14.15 16.54
#